data_2f0c7d49d5834b67d4bcae86ebc2b482
#
_entry.id   2f0c7d49d5834b67d4bcae86ebc2b482
#
_cell.length_a   1.000
_cell.length_b   1.000
_cell.length_c   1.000
_cell.angle_alpha   90.00
_cell.angle_beta   90.00
_cell.angle_gamma   90.00
#
_symmetry.space_group_name_H-M   'P 1'
#
loop_
_entity.id
_entity.type
_entity.pdbx_description
1 polymer ?
#
loop_
_entity_poly.entity_id
_entity_poly.type
_entity_poly.pdbx_seq_one_letter_code
_entity_poly.pdbx_strand_id
1 'polypeptide(L)'
;MQGSIMCDISSVSSNKKDIINANTYLGIELGSTRIKGALINGQYQVIAEGSYKWENKLENGLWTYDLSDAWHGIQSVFSQISNQINKDYQLRLNNIGGIGISAMMHGYLAFDNRNKLLVPFRTWRNTNTHDAHRILSSELNLNIPERWSIAHLYQCALDEEEHVHNVAFFTTLSGYIHWKLTGKKVLGLSDASGMFPMDSNSLSWDENALNKIENLPEISNQPWNLKDILPTPLSAGEFAGRLTVDGASLLDPSGILNPGIPFVPPEGDAATGMVATNTLKPGTGNVSAGTSIFATVVLKSPLSKAHKELDIVMTPDGHLSAMSHANNFTTDLNAWVNLFAQFADAIRKPISMDLLYTSLFNSAVDNGTEYDAGGNINYCFSSGEFQAGLEEGRFVFARSPQAKLSLGNFMRAQLYGAFCPVTIGMNVLTKEEHVEIDSLLGHGGIFATPEVSQRIASAAFGVPVTTMPTASEGGSWGMAILASYIRRKNITLIDFLQNEVFAHVNSVTVFPRKDDVEGFQRYFEQFMRSLPIEHAAIATMP
;
A
#
# COMPACT_ATOMS: atom_id res chain seq x y z
N MET A 1 -4.25 -30.75 -1.88
CA MET A 1 -5.57 -31.34 -1.60
C MET A 1 -6.58 -30.23 -1.79
N GLN A 2 -7.42 -30.32 -2.81
CA GLN A 2 -8.53 -29.40 -3.01
C GLN A 2 -9.53 -29.65 -1.87
N GLY A 3 -9.58 -28.77 -0.89
CA GLY A 3 -10.65 -28.72 0.08
C GLY A 3 -11.88 -28.16 -0.60
N SER A 4 -12.79 -29.02 -1.00
CA SER A 4 -14.16 -28.67 -1.36
C SER A 4 -14.79 -28.04 -0.12
N ILE A 5 -14.92 -26.69 -0.12
CA ILE A 5 -15.76 -25.98 0.84
C ILE A 5 -17.20 -26.40 0.53
N MET A 6 -17.75 -27.29 1.33
CA MET A 6 -19.20 -27.47 1.39
C MET A 6 -19.79 -26.14 1.86
N CYS A 7 -20.33 -25.36 0.94
CA CYS A 7 -21.08 -24.16 1.24
C CYS A 7 -22.29 -24.59 2.10
N ASP A 8 -22.31 -24.18 3.36
CA ASP A 8 -23.41 -24.53 4.27
C ASP A 8 -24.71 -23.92 3.73
N ILE A 9 -25.77 -24.71 3.63
CA ILE A 9 -27.07 -24.30 3.06
C ILE A 9 -27.63 -23.06 3.79
N SER A 10 -27.30 -22.88 5.06
CA SER A 10 -27.70 -21.71 5.85
C SER A 10 -26.98 -20.43 5.38
N SER A 11 -25.70 -20.51 5.03
CA SER A 11 -24.90 -19.39 4.54
C SER A 11 -25.35 -18.93 3.14
N VAL A 12 -25.67 -19.87 2.25
CA VAL A 12 -26.22 -19.56 0.92
C VAL A 12 -27.56 -18.83 1.04
N SER A 13 -28.44 -19.23 1.96
CA SER A 13 -29.71 -18.55 2.21
C SER A 13 -29.56 -17.14 2.75
N SER A 14 -28.58 -16.91 3.65
CA SER A 14 -28.25 -15.61 4.19
C SER A 14 -27.70 -14.66 3.10
N ASN A 15 -26.74 -15.14 2.31
CA ASN A 15 -26.15 -14.36 1.22
C ASN A 15 -27.18 -13.97 0.16
N LYS A 16 -28.13 -14.87 -0.18
CA LYS A 16 -29.25 -14.53 -1.08
C LYS A 16 -30.09 -13.37 -0.55
N LYS A 17 -30.39 -13.35 0.75
CA LYS A 17 -31.15 -12.25 1.36
C LYS A 17 -30.35 -10.93 1.28
N ASP A 18 -29.05 -10.97 1.55
CA ASP A 18 -28.19 -9.79 1.47
C ASP A 18 -28.13 -9.24 0.04
N ILE A 19 -28.00 -10.10 -0.98
CA ILE A 19 -28.01 -9.68 -2.39
C ILE A 19 -29.37 -9.04 -2.76
N ILE A 20 -30.49 -9.69 -2.42
CA ILE A 20 -31.85 -9.18 -2.73
C ILE A 20 -32.10 -7.82 -2.05
N ASN A 21 -31.65 -7.67 -0.82
CA ASN A 21 -31.88 -6.46 -0.02
C ASN A 21 -30.82 -5.38 -0.25
N ALA A 22 -29.92 -5.55 -1.21
CA ALA A 22 -28.77 -4.68 -1.44
C ALA A 22 -27.96 -4.43 -0.13
N ASN A 23 -27.76 -5.46 0.67
CA ASN A 23 -26.91 -5.48 1.85
C ASN A 23 -25.55 -6.12 1.52
N THR A 24 -25.07 -5.84 0.31
CA THR A 24 -23.75 -6.23 -0.21
C THR A 24 -22.96 -4.99 -0.56
N TYR A 25 -21.63 -5.07 -0.53
CA TYR A 25 -20.76 -3.91 -0.74
C TYR A 25 -19.61 -4.31 -1.66
N LEU A 26 -19.31 -3.45 -2.63
CA LEU A 26 -18.30 -3.69 -3.65
C LEU A 26 -17.11 -2.76 -3.45
N GLY A 27 -15.93 -3.33 -3.30
CA GLY A 27 -14.66 -2.62 -3.41
C GLY A 27 -13.93 -3.02 -4.69
N ILE A 28 -13.45 -2.03 -5.44
CA ILE A 28 -12.62 -2.22 -6.63
C ILE A 28 -11.28 -1.55 -6.36
N GLU A 29 -10.18 -2.29 -6.54
CA GLU A 29 -8.81 -1.82 -6.36
C GLU A 29 -8.03 -1.90 -7.67
N LEU A 30 -7.46 -0.77 -8.10
CA LEU A 30 -6.54 -0.71 -9.23
C LEU A 30 -5.09 -0.71 -8.70
N GLY A 31 -4.58 -1.90 -8.40
CA GLY A 31 -3.19 -2.08 -7.98
C GLY A 31 -2.22 -2.09 -9.16
N SER A 32 -0.91 -2.03 -8.89
CA SER A 32 0.14 -1.87 -9.93
C SER A 32 0.21 -3.00 -10.97
N THR A 33 -0.24 -4.21 -10.64
CA THR A 33 -0.16 -5.37 -11.55
C THR A 33 -1.52 -6.02 -11.82
N ARG A 34 -2.51 -5.70 -11.00
CA ARG A 34 -3.86 -6.28 -11.08
C ARG A 34 -4.92 -5.27 -10.67
N ILE A 35 -6.02 -5.32 -11.38
CA ILE A 35 -7.29 -4.75 -10.92
C ILE A 35 -8.05 -5.88 -10.25
N LYS A 36 -8.51 -5.66 -9.02
CA LYS A 36 -9.26 -6.64 -8.22
C LYS A 36 -10.58 -6.06 -7.79
N GLY A 37 -11.56 -6.92 -7.59
CA GLY A 37 -12.83 -6.56 -6.97
C GLY A 37 -13.28 -7.61 -5.98
N ALA A 38 -13.84 -7.16 -4.87
CA ALA A 38 -14.43 -8.01 -3.84
C ALA A 38 -15.85 -7.52 -3.54
N LEU A 39 -16.83 -8.41 -3.64
CA LEU A 39 -18.20 -8.19 -3.18
C LEU A 39 -18.37 -8.90 -1.84
N ILE A 40 -18.70 -8.15 -0.79
CA ILE A 40 -18.94 -8.69 0.54
C ILE A 40 -20.42 -8.68 0.91
N ASN A 41 -20.82 -9.59 1.80
CA ASN A 41 -22.13 -9.63 2.41
C ASN A 41 -22.26 -8.73 3.64
N GLY A 42 -23.38 -8.72 4.32
CA GLY A 42 -23.62 -7.95 5.55
C GLY A 42 -22.82 -8.43 6.77
N GLN A 43 -22.14 -9.57 6.69
CA GLN A 43 -21.18 -10.08 7.69
C GLN A 43 -19.72 -9.88 7.28
N TYR A 44 -19.46 -9.00 6.30
CA TYR A 44 -18.15 -8.63 5.77
C TYR A 44 -17.36 -9.77 5.10
N GLN A 45 -18.02 -10.88 4.81
CA GLN A 45 -17.43 -12.04 4.12
C GLN A 45 -17.47 -11.84 2.62
N VAL A 46 -16.39 -12.19 1.93
CA VAL A 46 -16.33 -12.18 0.47
C VAL A 46 -17.26 -13.25 -0.09
N ILE A 47 -18.17 -12.85 -0.97
CA ILE A 47 -19.15 -13.75 -1.63
C ILE A 47 -18.95 -13.84 -3.15
N ALA A 48 -18.18 -12.93 -3.72
CA ALA A 48 -17.72 -13.01 -5.11
C ALA A 48 -16.49 -12.13 -5.31
N GLU A 49 -15.63 -12.54 -6.23
CA GLU A 49 -14.40 -11.85 -6.56
C GLU A 49 -14.17 -11.78 -8.07
N GLY A 50 -13.38 -10.78 -8.48
CA GLY A 50 -12.91 -10.65 -9.84
C GLY A 50 -11.47 -10.15 -9.88
N SER A 51 -10.75 -10.50 -10.93
CA SER A 51 -9.36 -10.06 -11.12
C SER A 51 -9.02 -9.91 -12.59
N TYR A 52 -8.29 -8.84 -12.91
CA TYR A 52 -7.78 -8.57 -14.25
C TYR A 52 -6.30 -8.18 -14.16
N LYS A 53 -5.44 -8.82 -14.95
CA LYS A 53 -4.01 -8.49 -15.04
C LYS A 53 -3.84 -7.34 -16.02
N TRP A 54 -3.13 -6.28 -15.61
CA TRP A 54 -2.72 -5.17 -16.47
C TRP A 54 -1.27 -4.79 -16.18
N GLU A 55 -0.70 -3.97 -17.04
CA GLU A 55 0.73 -3.64 -16.95
C GLU A 55 0.96 -2.15 -17.22
N ASN A 56 1.90 -1.55 -16.50
CA ASN A 56 2.40 -0.24 -16.83
C ASN A 56 3.31 -0.29 -18.06
N LYS A 57 3.41 0.84 -18.74
CA LYS A 57 4.23 1.01 -19.94
C LYS A 57 5.19 2.17 -19.72
N LEU A 58 6.38 2.06 -20.30
CA LEU A 58 7.31 3.18 -20.38
C LEU A 58 7.14 3.82 -21.76
N GLU A 59 6.53 5.01 -21.81
CA GLU A 59 6.28 5.76 -23.04
C GLU A 59 6.96 7.13 -22.96
N ASN A 60 7.82 7.44 -23.92
CA ASN A 60 8.58 8.70 -23.96
C ASN A 60 9.35 9.00 -22.64
N GLY A 61 9.87 7.98 -22.01
CA GLY A 61 10.60 8.11 -20.74
C GLY A 61 9.73 8.24 -19.48
N LEU A 62 8.40 8.14 -19.61
CA LEU A 62 7.45 8.22 -18.50
C LEU A 62 6.68 6.92 -18.31
N TRP A 63 6.57 6.47 -17.08
CA TRP A 63 5.73 5.34 -16.70
C TRP A 63 4.25 5.75 -16.69
N THR A 64 3.45 5.03 -17.45
CA THR A 64 2.02 5.27 -17.63
C THR A 64 1.20 3.98 -17.62
N TYR A 65 -0.12 4.11 -17.49
CA TYR A 65 -1.11 3.07 -17.80
C TYR A 65 -2.09 3.61 -18.81
N ASP A 66 -2.56 2.73 -19.70
CA ASP A 66 -3.64 3.06 -20.61
C ASP A 66 -4.97 3.13 -19.82
N LEU A 67 -5.61 4.29 -19.81
CA LEU A 67 -6.90 4.46 -19.12
C LEU A 67 -8.03 3.66 -19.77
N SER A 68 -7.92 3.31 -21.07
CA SER A 68 -8.89 2.41 -21.72
C SER A 68 -8.75 0.98 -21.20
N ASP A 69 -7.51 0.53 -20.89
CA ASP A 69 -7.26 -0.77 -20.28
C ASP A 69 -7.73 -0.80 -18.81
N ALA A 70 -7.61 0.32 -18.08
CA ALA A 70 -8.19 0.44 -16.74
C ALA A 70 -9.71 0.19 -16.77
N TRP A 71 -10.43 0.82 -17.72
CA TRP A 71 -11.88 0.61 -17.87
C TRP A 71 -12.22 -0.82 -18.29
N HIS A 72 -11.50 -1.38 -19.24
CA HIS A 72 -11.67 -2.78 -19.63
C HIS A 72 -11.47 -3.73 -18.45
N GLY A 73 -10.44 -3.47 -17.64
CA GLY A 73 -10.16 -4.27 -16.44
C GLY A 73 -11.27 -4.17 -15.38
N ILE A 74 -11.77 -2.96 -15.10
CA ILE A 74 -12.90 -2.74 -14.16
C ILE A 74 -14.16 -3.47 -14.64
N GLN A 75 -14.50 -3.36 -15.93
CA GLN A 75 -15.64 -4.06 -16.54
C GLN A 75 -15.49 -5.57 -16.46
N SER A 76 -14.28 -6.08 -16.74
CA SER A 76 -13.98 -7.51 -16.63
C SER A 76 -14.17 -8.02 -15.20
N VAL A 77 -13.64 -7.29 -14.21
CA VAL A 77 -13.77 -7.60 -12.78
C VAL A 77 -15.25 -7.62 -12.36
N PHE A 78 -16.00 -6.58 -12.71
CA PHE A 78 -17.44 -6.53 -12.39
C PHE A 78 -18.23 -7.66 -13.04
N SER A 79 -17.95 -7.96 -14.30
CA SER A 79 -18.57 -9.09 -15.02
C SER A 79 -18.29 -10.44 -14.36
N GLN A 80 -17.04 -10.69 -13.90
CA GLN A 80 -16.69 -11.91 -13.17
C GLN A 80 -17.51 -12.03 -11.88
N ILE A 81 -17.60 -10.97 -11.09
CA ILE A 81 -18.40 -10.90 -9.86
C ILE A 81 -19.88 -11.17 -10.17
N SER A 82 -20.45 -10.48 -11.15
CA SER A 82 -21.86 -10.64 -11.54
C SER A 82 -22.17 -12.06 -12.00
N ASN A 83 -21.26 -12.66 -12.78
CA ASN A 83 -21.39 -14.04 -13.24
C ASN A 83 -21.28 -15.06 -12.10
N GLN A 84 -20.40 -14.83 -11.13
CA GLN A 84 -20.27 -15.67 -9.94
C GLN A 84 -21.56 -15.61 -9.10
N ILE A 85 -22.11 -14.41 -8.86
CA ILE A 85 -23.40 -14.25 -8.16
C ILE A 85 -24.52 -14.99 -8.87
N ASN A 86 -24.60 -14.88 -10.20
CA ASN A 86 -25.61 -15.63 -10.97
C ASN A 86 -25.41 -17.14 -10.87
N LYS A 87 -24.18 -17.63 -10.96
CA LYS A 87 -23.85 -19.06 -10.87
C LYS A 87 -24.17 -19.64 -9.49
N ASP A 88 -23.71 -18.98 -8.43
CA ASP A 88 -23.73 -19.55 -7.08
C ASP A 88 -25.06 -19.31 -6.36
N TYR A 89 -25.73 -18.20 -6.66
CA TYR A 89 -26.97 -17.79 -5.98
C TYR A 89 -28.20 -17.79 -6.89
N GLN A 90 -28.05 -17.93 -8.21
CA GLN A 90 -29.15 -17.84 -9.19
C GLN A 90 -29.87 -16.48 -9.15
N LEU A 91 -29.10 -15.41 -8.90
CA LEU A 91 -29.57 -14.02 -8.80
C LEU A 91 -28.82 -13.13 -9.78
N ARG A 92 -29.44 -12.02 -10.18
CA ARG A 92 -28.78 -10.95 -10.93
C ARG A 92 -28.30 -9.87 -9.97
N LEU A 93 -27.05 -9.42 -10.13
CA LEU A 93 -26.47 -8.34 -9.33
C LEU A 93 -26.90 -6.98 -9.91
N ASN A 94 -28.15 -6.60 -9.69
CA ASN A 94 -28.73 -5.36 -10.21
C ASN A 94 -28.64 -4.19 -9.23
N ASN A 95 -28.38 -4.45 -7.95
CA ASN A 95 -28.24 -3.43 -6.92
C ASN A 95 -27.19 -3.84 -5.87
N ILE A 96 -26.51 -2.85 -5.29
CA ILE A 96 -25.43 -3.00 -4.31
C ILE A 96 -25.62 -1.94 -3.25
N GLY A 97 -25.33 -2.24 -1.99
CA GLY A 97 -25.53 -1.32 -0.87
C GLY A 97 -24.59 -0.13 -0.83
N GLY A 98 -23.41 -0.28 -1.42
CA GLY A 98 -22.40 0.76 -1.56
C GLY A 98 -21.24 0.27 -2.41
N ILE A 99 -20.59 1.20 -3.10
CA ILE A 99 -19.40 0.95 -3.94
C ILE A 99 -18.28 1.88 -3.50
N GLY A 100 -17.06 1.36 -3.46
CA GLY A 100 -15.84 2.12 -3.26
C GLY A 100 -14.77 1.79 -4.28
N ILE A 101 -13.96 2.79 -4.62
CA ILE A 101 -12.82 2.68 -5.53
C ILE A 101 -11.54 2.92 -4.76
N SER A 102 -10.59 2.02 -4.89
CA SER A 102 -9.22 2.17 -4.43
C SER A 102 -8.27 2.08 -5.62
N ALA A 103 -7.16 2.80 -5.56
CA ALA A 103 -6.11 2.67 -6.56
C ALA A 103 -4.73 2.88 -5.93
N MET A 104 -3.68 2.54 -6.70
CA MET A 104 -2.32 2.97 -6.36
C MET A 104 -2.31 4.47 -6.11
N MET A 105 -1.70 4.88 -5.02
CA MET A 105 -1.63 6.27 -4.59
C MET A 105 -0.79 7.12 -5.55
N HIS A 106 -0.93 8.43 -5.40
CA HIS A 106 -0.13 9.43 -6.09
C HIS A 106 -0.38 9.50 -7.61
N GLY A 107 0.61 10.02 -8.35
CA GLY A 107 0.53 10.18 -9.78
C GLY A 107 -0.24 11.44 -10.21
N TYR A 108 -0.35 11.66 -11.52
CA TYR A 108 -0.85 12.91 -12.08
C TYR A 108 -1.76 12.66 -13.28
N LEU A 109 -3.02 13.01 -13.13
CA LEU A 109 -4.05 13.03 -14.16
C LEU A 109 -4.63 14.44 -14.25
N ALA A 110 -4.31 15.19 -15.30
CA ALA A 110 -4.74 16.59 -15.49
C ALA A 110 -5.74 16.72 -16.63
N PHE A 111 -6.76 17.54 -16.42
CA PHE A 111 -7.88 17.72 -17.33
C PHE A 111 -8.15 19.20 -17.60
N ASP A 112 -8.58 19.52 -18.82
CA ASP A 112 -9.04 20.85 -19.20
C ASP A 112 -10.49 21.13 -18.72
N ASN A 113 -10.98 22.33 -18.99
CA ASN A 113 -12.34 22.78 -18.67
C ASN A 113 -13.46 22.01 -19.42
N ARG A 114 -13.11 21.21 -20.44
CA ARG A 114 -14.00 20.29 -21.16
C ARG A 114 -13.87 18.86 -20.68
N ASN A 115 -13.15 18.65 -19.57
CA ASN A 115 -12.88 17.33 -18.99
C ASN A 115 -12.08 16.38 -19.91
N LYS A 116 -11.28 16.94 -20.84
CA LYS A 116 -10.36 16.18 -21.69
C LYS A 116 -9.02 16.03 -20.97
N LEU A 117 -8.47 14.81 -20.99
CA LEU A 117 -7.14 14.53 -20.47
C LEU A 117 -6.10 15.33 -21.28
N LEU A 118 -5.23 16.06 -20.58
CA LEU A 118 -4.24 16.96 -21.18
C LEU A 118 -2.95 16.23 -21.54
N VAL A 119 -2.50 15.31 -20.70
CA VAL A 119 -1.29 14.51 -20.88
C VAL A 119 -1.55 13.06 -20.44
N PRO A 120 -0.76 12.08 -20.92
CA PRO A 120 -0.87 10.70 -20.43
C PRO A 120 -0.75 10.64 -18.90
N PHE A 121 -1.38 9.64 -18.29
CA PHE A 121 -1.29 9.40 -16.84
C PHE A 121 0.17 9.21 -16.42
N ARG A 122 0.68 10.04 -15.51
CA ARG A 122 2.01 9.89 -14.91
C ARG A 122 1.85 9.16 -13.57
N THR A 123 2.48 8.00 -13.45
CA THR A 123 2.31 7.12 -12.28
C THR A 123 3.27 7.47 -11.16
N TRP A 124 3.06 6.86 -9.99
CA TRP A 124 3.95 6.95 -8.84
C TRP A 124 5.41 6.48 -9.10
N ARG A 125 5.63 5.74 -10.20
CA ARG A 125 6.98 5.23 -10.58
C ARG A 125 7.86 6.28 -11.23
N ASN A 126 7.31 7.42 -11.62
CA ASN A 126 8.09 8.49 -12.24
C ASN A 126 8.89 9.23 -11.17
N THR A 127 10.20 9.34 -11.41
CA THR A 127 11.17 10.05 -10.55
C THR A 127 11.77 11.27 -11.24
N ASN A 128 11.09 11.80 -12.24
CA ASN A 128 11.51 12.97 -13.02
C ASN A 128 11.08 14.31 -12.40
N THR A 129 10.75 14.33 -11.11
CA THR A 129 10.24 15.49 -10.36
C THR A 129 11.21 15.94 -9.26
N HIS A 130 12.50 15.68 -9.46
CA HIS A 130 13.53 15.95 -8.47
C HIS A 130 13.62 17.42 -8.05
N ASP A 131 13.59 18.36 -9.01
CA ASP A 131 13.63 19.78 -8.71
C ASP A 131 12.38 20.24 -7.97
N ALA A 132 11.21 19.77 -8.38
CA ALA A 132 9.96 20.05 -7.69
C ALA A 132 9.99 19.53 -6.25
N HIS A 133 10.42 18.27 -6.02
CA HIS A 133 10.62 17.71 -4.69
C HIS A 133 11.51 18.60 -3.81
N ARG A 134 12.69 19.00 -4.31
CA ARG A 134 13.67 19.81 -3.58
C ARG A 134 13.10 21.18 -3.20
N ILE A 135 12.46 21.87 -4.16
CA ILE A 135 11.92 23.22 -3.95
C ILE A 135 10.73 23.15 -2.99
N LEU A 136 9.73 22.31 -3.28
CA LEU A 136 8.52 22.21 -2.47
C LEU A 136 8.83 21.75 -1.04
N SER A 137 9.72 20.79 -0.86
CA SER A 137 10.10 20.32 0.48
C SER A 137 10.79 21.42 1.30
N SER A 138 11.64 22.24 0.66
CA SER A 138 12.29 23.38 1.31
C SER A 138 11.28 24.47 1.69
N GLU A 139 10.41 24.87 0.75
CA GLU A 139 9.43 25.94 0.97
C GLU A 139 8.40 25.58 2.05
N LEU A 140 7.98 24.34 2.07
CA LEU A 140 6.95 23.88 3.01
C LEU A 140 7.52 23.39 4.34
N ASN A 141 8.84 23.12 4.41
CA ASN A 141 9.46 22.40 5.52
C ASN A 141 8.77 21.05 5.80
N LEU A 142 8.41 20.34 4.72
CA LEU A 142 7.78 19.02 4.71
C LEU A 142 8.50 18.12 3.71
N ASN A 143 8.52 16.82 3.93
CA ASN A 143 8.94 15.90 2.88
C ASN A 143 7.82 15.79 1.83
N ILE A 144 8.06 16.30 0.62
CA ILE A 144 7.17 16.18 -0.54
C ILE A 144 7.79 15.18 -1.52
N PRO A 145 7.46 13.88 -1.45
CA PRO A 145 8.06 12.87 -2.31
C PRO A 145 7.89 13.16 -3.80
N GLU A 146 8.84 12.76 -4.62
CA GLU A 146 8.82 12.94 -6.07
C GLU A 146 7.55 12.38 -6.74
N ARG A 147 6.95 11.35 -6.17
CA ARG A 147 5.75 10.68 -6.69
C ARG A 147 4.43 11.41 -6.41
N TRP A 148 4.42 12.43 -5.54
CA TRP A 148 3.19 13.16 -5.21
C TRP A 148 2.65 13.95 -6.39
N SER A 149 1.33 14.07 -6.50
CA SER A 149 0.67 14.75 -7.62
C SER A 149 1.08 16.23 -7.75
N ILE A 150 1.28 16.92 -6.61
CA ILE A 150 1.75 18.31 -6.60
C ILE A 150 3.19 18.43 -7.11
N ALA A 151 4.07 17.45 -6.83
CA ALA A 151 5.42 17.45 -7.36
C ALA A 151 5.40 17.32 -8.90
N HIS A 152 4.52 16.49 -9.45
CA HIS A 152 4.33 16.39 -10.91
C HIS A 152 3.80 17.69 -11.50
N LEU A 153 2.76 18.30 -10.92
CA LEU A 153 2.21 19.56 -11.41
C LEU A 153 3.29 20.67 -11.40
N TYR A 154 4.02 20.78 -10.29
CA TYR A 154 5.04 21.81 -10.14
C TYR A 154 6.25 21.57 -11.07
N GLN A 155 6.67 20.33 -11.27
CA GLN A 155 7.72 20.01 -12.25
C GLN A 155 7.29 20.38 -13.67
N CYS A 156 6.04 20.09 -14.05
CA CYS A 156 5.53 20.53 -15.35
C CYS A 156 5.56 22.05 -15.51
N ALA A 157 5.31 22.80 -14.43
CA ALA A 157 5.40 24.25 -14.44
C ALA A 157 6.85 24.74 -14.55
N LEU A 158 7.81 24.09 -13.86
CA LEU A 158 9.26 24.37 -13.99
C LEU A 158 9.76 24.09 -15.41
N ASP A 159 9.27 23.02 -16.04
CA ASP A 159 9.64 22.61 -17.40
C ASP A 159 8.87 23.39 -18.49
N GLU A 160 8.03 24.35 -18.10
CA GLU A 160 7.19 25.18 -18.99
C GLU A 160 6.31 24.34 -19.94
N GLU A 161 5.80 23.17 -19.49
CA GLU A 161 4.94 22.31 -20.30
C GLU A 161 3.63 23.04 -20.67
N GLU A 162 3.32 23.13 -21.98
CA GLU A 162 2.17 23.89 -22.52
C GLU A 162 0.82 23.56 -21.88
N HIS A 163 0.65 22.29 -21.44
CA HIS A 163 -0.62 21.84 -20.88
C HIS A 163 -0.96 22.50 -19.54
N VAL A 164 0.05 22.99 -18.79
CA VAL A 164 -0.13 23.54 -17.43
C VAL A 164 -1.10 24.71 -17.42
N HIS A 165 -1.05 25.59 -18.41
CA HIS A 165 -1.98 26.72 -18.56
C HIS A 165 -3.44 26.31 -18.76
N ASN A 166 -3.69 25.08 -19.20
CA ASN A 166 -5.02 24.56 -19.50
C ASN A 166 -5.60 23.67 -18.40
N VAL A 167 -4.87 23.49 -17.29
CA VAL A 167 -5.34 22.66 -16.18
C VAL A 167 -6.56 23.32 -15.53
N ALA A 168 -7.67 22.61 -15.51
CA ALA A 168 -8.89 22.98 -14.81
C ALA A 168 -9.26 22.01 -13.68
N PHE A 169 -8.61 20.86 -13.67
CA PHE A 169 -8.75 19.84 -12.63
C PHE A 169 -7.61 18.85 -12.73
N PHE A 170 -7.01 18.46 -11.60
CA PHE A 170 -6.11 17.31 -11.57
C PHE A 170 -6.43 16.40 -10.38
N THR A 171 -6.10 15.12 -10.49
CA THR A 171 -6.48 14.10 -9.51
C THR A 171 -5.60 12.87 -9.63
N THR A 172 -5.81 11.92 -8.73
CA THR A 172 -5.24 10.56 -8.71
C THR A 172 -6.07 9.61 -9.58
N LEU A 173 -5.60 8.37 -9.73
CA LEU A 173 -6.34 7.35 -10.48
C LEU A 173 -7.67 6.97 -9.80
N SER A 174 -7.69 6.84 -8.47
CA SER A 174 -8.91 6.53 -7.72
C SER A 174 -9.97 7.62 -7.91
N GLY A 175 -9.55 8.89 -7.80
CA GLY A 175 -10.40 10.06 -8.00
C GLY A 175 -10.94 10.16 -9.42
N TYR A 176 -10.12 9.84 -10.43
CA TYR A 176 -10.55 9.81 -11.83
C TYR A 176 -11.65 8.77 -12.07
N ILE A 177 -11.44 7.53 -11.63
CA ILE A 177 -12.44 6.46 -11.79
C ILE A 177 -13.73 6.81 -11.05
N HIS A 178 -13.62 7.26 -9.80
CA HIS A 178 -14.77 7.70 -9.00
C HIS A 178 -15.56 8.82 -9.69
N TRP A 179 -14.86 9.86 -10.15
CA TRP A 179 -15.50 10.98 -10.86
C TRP A 179 -16.26 10.53 -12.10
N LYS A 180 -15.69 9.64 -12.92
CA LYS A 180 -16.36 9.13 -14.12
C LYS A 180 -17.62 8.32 -13.79
N LEU A 181 -17.65 7.62 -12.65
CA LEU A 181 -18.80 6.83 -12.22
C LEU A 181 -19.90 7.67 -11.56
N THR A 182 -19.52 8.74 -10.85
CA THR A 182 -20.44 9.50 -9.98
C THR A 182 -20.68 10.95 -10.42
N GLY A 183 -19.83 11.48 -11.28
CA GLY A 183 -19.81 12.91 -11.64
C GLY A 183 -19.21 13.82 -10.55
N LYS A 184 -18.72 13.27 -9.39
CA LYS A 184 -18.19 14.04 -8.27
C LYS A 184 -16.66 14.02 -8.28
N LYS A 185 -16.05 15.20 -8.16
CA LYS A 185 -14.61 15.44 -8.11
C LYS A 185 -14.16 15.49 -6.65
N VAL A 186 -14.03 14.32 -6.03
CA VAL A 186 -13.70 14.16 -4.61
C VAL A 186 -12.59 13.13 -4.42
N LEU A 187 -11.89 13.17 -3.29
CA LEU A 187 -10.95 12.15 -2.82
C LEU A 187 -11.21 11.81 -1.36
N GLY A 188 -10.88 10.60 -0.95
CA GLY A 188 -10.75 10.25 0.45
C GLY A 188 -9.49 10.89 1.07
N LEU A 189 -9.48 11.06 2.38
CA LEU A 189 -8.40 11.78 3.08
C LEU A 189 -7.03 11.16 2.87
N SER A 190 -6.96 9.83 2.80
CA SER A 190 -5.68 9.17 2.61
C SER A 190 -5.10 9.43 1.23
N ASP A 191 -5.89 9.26 0.17
CA ASP A 191 -5.43 9.50 -1.19
C ASP A 191 -5.15 11.00 -1.44
N ALA A 192 -5.99 11.88 -0.88
CA ALA A 192 -5.79 13.33 -0.91
C ALA A 192 -4.43 13.72 -0.26
N SER A 193 -4.09 13.14 0.89
CA SER A 193 -2.83 13.44 1.60
C SER A 193 -1.59 12.98 0.85
N GLY A 194 -1.71 12.05 -0.09
CA GLY A 194 -0.65 11.64 -1.02
C GLY A 194 -0.61 12.48 -2.30
N MET A 195 -1.56 13.39 -2.48
CA MET A 195 -1.65 14.30 -3.62
C MET A 195 -1.09 15.69 -3.29
N PHE A 196 -1.45 16.22 -2.12
CA PHE A 196 -1.13 17.57 -1.64
C PHE A 196 -1.14 17.59 -0.10
N PRO A 197 -0.38 18.49 0.58
CA PRO A 197 -0.41 18.63 2.02
C PRO A 197 -1.81 18.89 2.59
N MET A 198 -2.13 18.19 3.67
CA MET A 198 -3.41 18.27 4.37
C MET A 198 -3.23 18.79 5.79
N ASP A 199 -4.21 19.53 6.29
CA ASP A 199 -4.32 19.88 7.70
C ASP A 199 -5.16 18.83 8.45
N SER A 200 -4.55 18.16 9.42
CA SER A 200 -5.21 17.12 10.22
C SER A 200 -6.28 17.61 11.17
N ASN A 201 -6.37 18.92 11.44
CA ASN A 201 -7.41 19.47 12.29
C ASN A 201 -8.68 19.81 11.51
N SER A 202 -8.51 20.43 10.34
CA SER A 202 -9.64 20.79 9.47
C SER A 202 -10.06 19.67 8.52
N LEU A 203 -9.24 18.62 8.36
CA LEU A 203 -9.42 17.53 7.40
C LEU A 203 -9.59 18.04 5.97
N SER A 204 -8.86 19.09 5.64
CA SER A 204 -8.89 19.78 4.35
C SER A 204 -7.46 20.07 3.88
N TRP A 205 -7.33 20.65 2.69
CA TRP A 205 -6.05 21.11 2.18
C TRP A 205 -5.40 22.10 3.15
N ASP A 206 -4.08 22.00 3.35
CA ASP A 206 -3.32 22.93 4.19
C ASP A 206 -3.27 24.31 3.51
N GLU A 207 -3.99 25.28 4.07
CA GLU A 207 -4.08 26.65 3.55
C GLU A 207 -2.72 27.37 3.53
N ASN A 208 -1.80 27.05 4.45
CA ASN A 208 -0.48 27.63 4.45
C ASN A 208 0.36 27.07 3.29
N ALA A 209 0.26 25.77 3.04
CA ALA A 209 0.91 25.12 1.89
C ALA A 209 0.32 25.65 0.57
N LEU A 210 -1.01 25.79 0.46
CA LEU A 210 -1.66 26.40 -0.71
C LEU A 210 -1.09 27.80 -0.96
N ASN A 211 -1.12 28.69 0.03
CA ASN A 211 -0.65 30.07 -0.11
C ASN A 211 0.84 30.14 -0.50
N LYS A 212 1.69 29.29 0.09
CA LYS A 212 3.12 29.28 -0.25
C LYS A 212 3.36 28.86 -1.70
N ILE A 213 2.71 27.80 -2.15
CA ILE A 213 2.88 27.28 -3.52
C ILE A 213 2.28 28.23 -4.55
N GLU A 214 1.11 28.81 -4.29
CA GLU A 214 0.49 29.81 -5.19
C GLU A 214 1.37 31.07 -5.39
N ASN A 215 2.23 31.40 -4.43
CA ASN A 215 3.15 32.52 -4.56
C ASN A 215 4.48 32.16 -5.27
N LEU A 216 4.73 30.89 -5.60
CA LEU A 216 5.90 30.52 -6.39
C LEU A 216 5.77 31.06 -7.82
N PRO A 217 6.85 31.58 -8.43
CA PRO A 217 6.79 32.24 -9.74
C PRO A 217 6.14 31.40 -10.84
N GLU A 218 6.40 30.08 -10.84
CA GLU A 218 5.93 29.13 -11.84
C GLU A 218 4.41 28.88 -11.73
N ILE A 219 3.83 29.09 -10.55
CA ILE A 219 2.40 28.89 -10.27
C ILE A 219 1.65 30.20 -10.30
N SER A 220 2.20 31.28 -9.73
CA SER A 220 1.51 32.58 -9.62
C SER A 220 1.15 33.21 -11.00
N ASN A 221 1.83 32.80 -12.04
CA ASN A 221 1.56 33.23 -13.43
C ASN A 221 0.53 32.36 -14.16
N GLN A 222 -0.01 31.31 -13.53
CA GLN A 222 -1.01 30.45 -14.15
C GLN A 222 -2.40 31.12 -14.14
N PRO A 223 -3.27 30.80 -15.11
CA PRO A 223 -4.61 31.41 -15.20
C PRO A 223 -5.63 30.81 -14.21
N TRP A 224 -5.22 29.89 -13.36
CA TRP A 224 -6.05 29.18 -12.38
C TRP A 224 -5.45 29.34 -10.97
N ASN A 225 -6.28 29.20 -9.93
CA ASN A 225 -5.84 29.08 -8.55
C ASN A 225 -5.70 27.59 -8.19
N LEU A 226 -4.68 27.24 -7.42
CA LEU A 226 -4.41 25.86 -7.07
C LEU A 226 -5.59 25.19 -6.35
N LYS A 227 -6.25 25.92 -5.44
CA LYS A 227 -7.43 25.46 -4.73
C LYS A 227 -8.61 25.10 -5.63
N ASP A 228 -8.78 25.80 -6.76
CA ASP A 228 -9.90 25.60 -7.68
C ASP A 228 -9.75 24.35 -8.56
N ILE A 229 -8.52 23.88 -8.74
CA ILE A 229 -8.19 22.72 -9.59
C ILE A 229 -8.02 21.41 -8.79
N LEU A 230 -8.01 21.49 -7.46
CA LEU A 230 -7.94 20.35 -6.55
C LEU A 230 -9.33 19.71 -6.32
N PRO A 231 -9.39 18.37 -6.11
CA PRO A 231 -10.63 17.70 -5.68
C PRO A 231 -11.03 18.11 -4.25
N THR A 232 -12.27 17.83 -3.86
CA THR A 232 -12.72 18.01 -2.47
C THR A 232 -12.33 16.79 -1.64
N PRO A 233 -11.55 16.92 -0.56
CA PRO A 233 -11.27 15.80 0.35
C PRO A 233 -12.50 15.47 1.20
N LEU A 234 -12.72 14.17 1.47
CA LEU A 234 -13.83 13.64 2.26
C LEU A 234 -13.33 12.56 3.23
N SER A 235 -13.87 12.56 4.44
CA SER A 235 -13.60 11.52 5.43
C SER A 235 -14.31 10.21 5.12
N ALA A 236 -13.80 9.10 5.62
CA ALA A 236 -14.48 7.82 5.54
C ALA A 236 -15.89 7.90 6.15
N GLY A 237 -16.87 7.29 5.48
CA GLY A 237 -18.27 7.33 5.86
C GLY A 237 -19.06 8.52 5.33
N GLU A 238 -18.39 9.55 4.78
CA GLU A 238 -19.08 10.64 4.09
C GLU A 238 -19.65 10.17 2.74
N PHE A 239 -20.69 10.87 2.31
CA PHE A 239 -21.36 10.56 1.05
C PHE A 239 -20.62 11.19 -0.12
N ALA A 240 -20.04 10.36 -0.98
CA ALA A 240 -19.22 10.81 -2.10
C ALA A 240 -19.98 10.82 -3.46
N GLY A 241 -21.28 10.65 -3.47
CA GLY A 241 -22.10 10.65 -4.69
C GLY A 241 -22.83 9.33 -4.93
N ARG A 242 -23.48 9.25 -6.09
CA ARG A 242 -24.21 8.06 -6.53
C ARG A 242 -23.78 7.67 -7.93
N LEU A 243 -23.84 6.38 -8.21
CA LEU A 243 -23.67 5.84 -9.56
C LEU A 243 -24.65 6.52 -10.51
N THR A 244 -24.12 7.23 -11.50
CA THR A 244 -24.93 7.88 -12.54
C THR A 244 -25.44 6.87 -13.57
N VAL A 245 -26.35 7.24 -14.46
CA VAL A 245 -26.78 6.39 -15.58
C VAL A 245 -25.60 6.04 -16.48
N ASP A 246 -24.79 7.05 -16.84
CA ASP A 246 -23.59 6.86 -17.66
C ASP A 246 -22.54 6.02 -16.91
N GLY A 247 -22.38 6.27 -15.61
CA GLY A 247 -21.47 5.49 -14.76
C GLY A 247 -21.89 4.02 -14.65
N ALA A 248 -23.18 3.73 -14.56
CA ALA A 248 -23.70 2.35 -14.55
C ALA A 248 -23.40 1.65 -15.87
N SER A 249 -23.63 2.31 -17.00
CA SER A 249 -23.32 1.78 -18.34
C SER A 249 -21.80 1.60 -18.54
N LEU A 250 -20.99 2.47 -17.93
CA LEU A 250 -19.54 2.39 -18.00
C LEU A 250 -18.98 1.24 -17.13
N LEU A 251 -19.56 1.00 -15.95
CA LEU A 251 -19.14 -0.09 -15.06
C LEU A 251 -19.66 -1.44 -15.54
N ASP A 252 -20.92 -1.49 -15.96
CA ASP A 252 -21.61 -2.69 -16.43
C ASP A 252 -22.20 -2.51 -17.84
N PRO A 253 -21.43 -2.77 -18.91
CA PRO A 253 -21.93 -2.71 -20.28
C PRO A 253 -23.09 -3.67 -20.58
N SER A 254 -23.36 -4.68 -19.72
CA SER A 254 -24.53 -5.57 -19.89
C SER A 254 -25.86 -4.88 -19.55
N GLY A 255 -25.81 -3.73 -18.85
CA GLY A 255 -26.98 -2.94 -18.49
C GLY A 255 -27.84 -3.55 -17.37
N ILE A 256 -27.29 -4.48 -16.59
CA ILE A 256 -28.01 -5.11 -15.47
C ILE A 256 -27.96 -4.23 -14.22
N LEU A 257 -26.83 -3.52 -13.99
CA LEU A 257 -26.60 -2.72 -12.80
C LEU A 257 -27.43 -1.43 -12.82
N ASN A 258 -28.22 -1.22 -11.78
CA ASN A 258 -29.04 -0.01 -11.65
C ASN A 258 -28.20 1.23 -11.25
N PRO A 259 -28.49 2.41 -11.78
CA PRO A 259 -27.94 3.65 -11.26
C PRO A 259 -28.48 3.97 -9.86
N GLY A 260 -27.88 4.96 -9.19
CA GLY A 260 -28.32 5.44 -7.88
C GLY A 260 -27.66 4.77 -6.68
N ILE A 261 -26.80 3.79 -6.89
CA ILE A 261 -26.02 3.12 -5.83
C ILE A 261 -25.07 4.15 -5.17
N PRO A 262 -25.03 4.24 -3.82
CA PRO A 262 -24.15 5.17 -3.14
C PRO A 262 -22.68 4.80 -3.27
N PHE A 263 -21.84 5.82 -3.39
CA PHE A 263 -20.39 5.71 -3.37
C PHE A 263 -19.80 6.33 -2.11
N VAL A 264 -18.75 5.70 -1.61
CA VAL A 264 -17.88 6.23 -0.56
C VAL A 264 -16.68 6.96 -1.17
N PRO A 265 -15.96 7.81 -0.39
CA PRO A 265 -14.78 8.50 -0.88
C PRO A 265 -13.76 7.49 -1.46
N PRO A 266 -13.19 7.79 -2.65
CA PRO A 266 -12.17 6.93 -3.25
C PRO A 266 -10.85 7.06 -2.49
N GLU A 267 -10.15 5.96 -2.25
CA GLU A 267 -8.97 5.91 -1.40
C GLU A 267 -7.74 5.34 -2.12
N GLY A 268 -6.58 5.56 -1.52
CA GLY A 268 -5.35 4.90 -1.92
C GLY A 268 -5.25 3.45 -1.43
N ASP A 269 -4.43 2.65 -2.10
CA ASP A 269 -4.20 1.24 -1.77
C ASP A 269 -3.56 1.03 -0.39
N ALA A 270 -2.68 1.95 0.06
CA ALA A 270 -2.11 1.91 1.41
C ALA A 270 -3.20 2.01 2.49
N ALA A 271 -4.15 2.92 2.32
CA ALA A 271 -5.25 3.12 3.27
C ALA A 271 -6.18 1.90 3.35
N THR A 272 -6.58 1.38 2.20
CA THR A 272 -7.45 0.19 2.15
C THR A 272 -6.73 -1.06 2.67
N GLY A 273 -5.42 -1.15 2.52
CA GLY A 273 -4.56 -2.13 3.18
C GLY A 273 -4.59 -1.99 4.71
N MET A 274 -4.54 -0.76 5.25
CA MET A 274 -4.66 -0.51 6.69
C MET A 274 -6.05 -0.88 7.23
N VAL A 275 -7.12 -0.62 6.47
CA VAL A 275 -8.49 -1.06 6.80
C VAL A 275 -8.55 -2.58 6.84
N ALA A 276 -8.02 -3.26 5.81
CA ALA A 276 -8.01 -4.72 5.70
C ALA A 276 -7.21 -5.41 6.82
N THR A 277 -6.32 -4.69 7.46
CA THR A 277 -5.46 -5.17 8.55
C THR A 277 -5.85 -4.64 9.94
N ASN A 278 -6.94 -3.87 10.04
CA ASN A 278 -7.39 -3.26 11.31
C ASN A 278 -6.29 -2.42 12.01
N THR A 279 -5.56 -1.62 11.26
CA THR A 279 -4.39 -0.87 11.77
C THR A 279 -4.57 0.65 11.68
N LEU A 280 -5.79 1.15 11.89
CA LEU A 280 -6.10 2.59 11.88
C LEU A 280 -5.98 3.26 13.26
N LYS A 281 -5.89 2.47 14.32
CA LYS A 281 -5.80 3.03 15.68
C LYS A 281 -4.44 3.71 15.90
N PRO A 282 -4.40 4.94 16.45
CA PRO A 282 -3.14 5.59 16.83
C PRO A 282 -2.27 4.69 17.73
N GLY A 283 -0.98 4.62 17.41
CA GLY A 283 -0.03 3.70 18.04
C GLY A 283 0.01 2.30 17.43
N THR A 284 -0.84 1.98 16.47
CA THR A 284 -0.72 0.72 15.71
C THR A 284 -0.26 0.99 14.27
N GLY A 285 0.08 -0.06 13.55
CA GLY A 285 0.49 0.06 12.18
C GLY A 285 0.56 -1.29 11.47
N ASN A 286 0.95 -1.27 10.19
CA ASN A 286 1.16 -2.49 9.43
C ASN A 286 2.56 -2.56 8.80
N VAL A 287 2.98 -3.77 8.50
CA VAL A 287 4.18 -4.09 7.72
C VAL A 287 3.73 -4.88 6.49
N SER A 288 3.77 -4.22 5.33
CA SER A 288 3.49 -4.85 4.04
C SER A 288 4.78 -5.32 3.40
N ALA A 289 4.95 -6.63 3.26
CA ALA A 289 6.20 -7.26 2.87
C ALA A 289 6.01 -8.09 1.58
N GLY A 290 6.47 -7.51 0.48
CA GLY A 290 6.47 -8.10 -0.86
C GLY A 290 7.86 -8.08 -1.49
N THR A 291 7.99 -7.66 -2.75
CA THR A 291 9.28 -7.37 -3.40
C THR A 291 9.98 -6.20 -2.72
N SER A 292 9.22 -5.19 -2.35
CA SER A 292 9.59 -4.08 -1.44
C SER A 292 8.92 -4.28 -0.09
N ILE A 293 9.28 -3.46 0.89
CA ILE A 293 8.68 -3.46 2.23
C ILE A 293 8.34 -2.04 2.66
N PHE A 294 7.18 -1.87 3.28
CA PHE A 294 6.85 -0.64 4.04
C PHE A 294 6.30 -0.98 5.41
N ALA A 295 6.67 -0.14 6.36
CA ALA A 295 6.09 -0.10 7.70
C ALA A 295 5.36 1.23 7.86
N THR A 296 4.06 1.17 8.09
CA THR A 296 3.22 2.36 8.30
C THR A 296 2.73 2.37 9.73
N VAL A 297 2.88 3.49 10.42
CA VAL A 297 2.48 3.67 11.82
C VAL A 297 1.51 4.84 11.92
N VAL A 298 0.35 4.63 12.53
CA VAL A 298 -0.60 5.71 12.83
C VAL A 298 -0.10 6.48 14.05
N LEU A 299 0.10 7.76 13.88
CA LEU A 299 0.70 8.62 14.88
C LEU A 299 -0.31 9.04 15.96
N LYS A 300 0.13 9.10 17.22
CA LYS A 300 -0.64 9.68 18.35
C LYS A 300 -0.58 11.21 18.36
N SER A 301 0.45 11.78 17.72
CA SER A 301 0.66 13.23 17.56
C SER A 301 1.55 13.50 16.33
N PRO A 302 1.49 14.69 15.74
CA PRO A 302 2.39 15.06 14.64
C PRO A 302 3.86 14.92 15.03
N LEU A 303 4.73 14.67 14.04
CA LEU A 303 6.19 14.65 14.24
C LEU A 303 6.71 16.06 14.53
N SER A 304 7.86 16.15 15.21
CA SER A 304 8.46 17.43 15.60
C SER A 304 9.05 18.21 14.40
N LYS A 305 9.47 17.51 13.35
CA LYS A 305 10.06 18.04 12.12
C LYS A 305 9.83 17.11 10.94
N ALA A 306 10.13 17.60 9.74
CA ALA A 306 10.18 16.78 8.53
C ALA A 306 11.39 15.84 8.53
N HIS A 307 11.20 14.61 8.06
CA HIS A 307 12.23 13.60 7.87
C HIS A 307 12.15 13.05 6.45
N LYS A 308 13.26 13.01 5.74
CA LYS A 308 13.33 12.48 4.37
C LYS A 308 13.11 10.96 4.29
N GLU A 309 13.35 10.27 5.41
CA GLU A 309 13.17 8.82 5.56
C GLU A 309 11.71 8.41 5.72
N LEU A 310 10.80 9.38 5.92
CA LEU A 310 9.40 9.13 6.25
C LEU A 310 8.46 9.89 5.32
N ASP A 311 7.46 9.20 4.83
CA ASP A 311 6.32 9.81 4.16
C ASP A 311 5.16 9.97 5.14
N ILE A 312 4.58 11.15 5.19
CA ILE A 312 3.43 11.44 6.05
C ILE A 312 2.19 11.49 5.19
N VAL A 313 1.26 10.59 5.48
CA VAL A 313 -0.06 10.54 4.84
C VAL A 313 -1.15 10.37 5.92
N MET A 314 -2.41 10.53 5.54
CA MET A 314 -3.54 10.33 6.46
C MET A 314 -4.14 8.95 6.33
N THR A 315 -4.80 8.51 7.39
CA THR A 315 -5.76 7.41 7.36
C THR A 315 -7.10 7.90 6.79
N PRO A 316 -8.01 6.99 6.36
CA PRO A 316 -9.33 7.38 5.85
C PRO A 316 -10.18 8.20 6.83
N ASP A 317 -9.93 8.10 8.13
CA ASP A 317 -10.61 8.83 9.20
C ASP A 317 -9.82 10.04 9.73
N GLY A 318 -8.70 10.41 9.06
CA GLY A 318 -7.99 11.68 9.27
C GLY A 318 -6.84 11.65 10.28
N HIS A 319 -6.43 10.48 10.82
CA HIS A 319 -5.22 10.41 11.62
C HIS A 319 -3.97 10.50 10.73
N LEU A 320 -2.93 11.17 11.22
CA LEU A 320 -1.64 11.14 10.55
C LEU A 320 -1.01 9.76 10.67
N SER A 321 -0.35 9.32 9.63
CA SER A 321 0.46 8.11 9.65
C SER A 321 1.83 8.39 9.00
N ALA A 322 2.87 7.76 9.53
CA ALA A 322 4.22 7.82 9.01
C ALA A 322 4.59 6.49 8.39
N MET A 323 5.10 6.53 7.16
CA MET A 323 5.49 5.34 6.41
C MET A 323 6.99 5.36 6.15
N SER A 324 7.69 4.32 6.60
CA SER A 324 9.04 3.99 6.14
C SER A 324 8.94 2.97 5.02
N HIS A 325 9.57 3.25 3.87
CA HIS A 325 9.57 2.40 2.70
C HIS A 325 10.98 2.00 2.30
N ALA A 326 11.20 0.74 1.95
CA ALA A 326 12.42 0.26 1.35
C ALA A 326 12.12 -0.49 0.05
N ASN A 327 12.93 -0.23 -0.99
CA ASN A 327 12.72 -0.75 -2.34
C ASN A 327 13.02 -2.25 -2.43
N ASN A 328 13.94 -2.74 -1.59
CA ASN A 328 14.52 -4.07 -1.70
C ASN A 328 14.16 -4.93 -0.49
N PHE A 329 13.54 -6.10 -0.72
CA PHE A 329 13.18 -7.00 0.37
C PHE A 329 13.33 -8.49 0.00
N THR A 330 12.42 -9.08 -0.80
CA THR A 330 12.41 -10.54 -1.00
C THR A 330 13.17 -11.03 -2.25
N THR A 331 13.62 -10.16 -3.14
CA THR A 331 14.22 -10.57 -4.42
C THR A 331 15.45 -11.47 -4.22
N ASP A 332 16.41 -11.04 -3.40
CA ASP A 332 17.61 -11.81 -3.08
C ASP A 332 17.28 -13.09 -2.29
N LEU A 333 16.41 -12.97 -1.27
CA LEU A 333 15.94 -14.10 -0.48
C LEU A 333 15.33 -15.20 -1.34
N ASN A 334 14.49 -14.84 -2.31
CA ASN A 334 13.88 -15.78 -3.24
C ASN A 334 14.93 -16.45 -4.16
N ALA A 335 15.95 -15.70 -4.58
CA ALA A 335 17.06 -16.27 -5.38
C ALA A 335 17.82 -17.35 -4.59
N TRP A 336 18.10 -17.10 -3.32
CA TRP A 336 18.74 -18.09 -2.44
C TRP A 336 17.85 -19.31 -2.19
N VAL A 337 16.56 -19.14 -1.91
CA VAL A 337 15.63 -20.27 -1.77
C VAL A 337 15.59 -21.11 -3.04
N ASN A 338 15.53 -20.47 -4.22
CA ASN A 338 15.59 -21.18 -5.50
C ASN A 338 16.91 -21.94 -5.71
N LEU A 339 18.04 -21.40 -5.24
CA LEU A 339 19.32 -22.10 -5.28
C LEU A 339 19.29 -23.37 -4.42
N PHE A 340 18.70 -23.32 -3.23
CA PHE A 340 18.51 -24.52 -2.39
C PHE A 340 17.55 -25.54 -3.04
N ALA A 341 16.51 -25.10 -3.76
CA ALA A 341 15.64 -25.98 -4.54
C ALA A 341 16.43 -26.71 -5.64
N GLN A 342 17.25 -25.97 -6.41
CA GLN A 342 18.12 -26.56 -7.43
C GLN A 342 19.14 -27.56 -6.85
N PHE A 343 19.68 -27.28 -5.66
CA PHE A 343 20.53 -28.23 -4.96
C PHE A 343 19.79 -29.53 -4.60
N ALA A 344 18.55 -29.41 -4.08
CA ALA A 344 17.73 -30.59 -3.76
C ALA A 344 17.44 -31.43 -5.01
N ASP A 345 17.16 -30.79 -6.14
CA ASP A 345 16.97 -31.47 -7.44
C ASP A 345 18.26 -32.15 -7.93
N ALA A 346 19.41 -31.49 -7.80
CA ALA A 346 20.69 -32.02 -8.20
C ALA A 346 21.07 -33.32 -7.45
N ILE A 347 20.72 -33.42 -6.18
CA ILE A 347 20.88 -34.63 -5.37
C ILE A 347 19.71 -35.62 -5.49
N ARG A 348 18.76 -35.36 -6.43
CA ARG A 348 17.57 -36.19 -6.69
C ARG A 348 16.63 -36.35 -5.47
N LYS A 349 16.50 -35.29 -4.67
CA LYS A 349 15.58 -35.22 -3.54
C LYS A 349 14.73 -33.94 -3.66
N PRO A 350 13.86 -33.85 -4.68
CA PRO A 350 13.03 -32.66 -4.87
C PRO A 350 12.18 -32.40 -3.62
N ILE A 351 12.03 -31.13 -3.26
CA ILE A 351 11.29 -30.67 -2.11
C ILE A 351 10.24 -29.64 -2.57
N SER A 352 9.05 -29.62 -1.98
CA SER A 352 8.09 -28.59 -2.29
C SER A 352 8.57 -27.22 -1.81
N MET A 353 8.25 -26.16 -2.56
CA MET A 353 8.66 -24.81 -2.19
C MET A 353 8.16 -24.39 -0.80
N ASP A 354 6.92 -24.75 -0.43
CA ASP A 354 6.37 -24.46 0.90
C ASP A 354 7.17 -25.09 2.04
N LEU A 355 7.55 -26.37 1.86
CA LEU A 355 8.38 -27.06 2.85
C LEU A 355 9.79 -26.46 2.89
N LEU A 356 10.33 -26.06 1.74
CA LEU A 356 11.66 -25.47 1.65
C LEU A 356 11.70 -24.10 2.35
N TYR A 357 10.75 -23.20 2.05
CA TYR A 357 10.63 -21.91 2.74
C TYR A 357 10.50 -22.13 4.25
N THR A 358 9.58 -22.99 4.68
CA THR A 358 9.36 -23.27 6.09
C THR A 358 10.62 -23.78 6.78
N SER A 359 11.34 -24.72 6.15
CA SER A 359 12.58 -25.31 6.72
C SER A 359 13.71 -24.28 6.81
N LEU A 360 13.92 -23.50 5.76
CA LEU A 360 14.96 -22.49 5.72
C LEU A 360 14.68 -21.35 6.73
N PHE A 361 13.44 -20.88 6.79
CA PHE A 361 13.07 -19.81 7.71
C PHE A 361 13.15 -20.28 9.19
N ASN A 362 12.69 -21.48 9.50
CA ASN A 362 12.84 -22.04 10.85
C ASN A 362 14.32 -22.13 11.26
N SER A 363 15.22 -22.51 10.34
CA SER A 363 16.65 -22.55 10.65
C SER A 363 17.21 -21.23 11.17
N ALA A 364 16.64 -20.10 10.71
CA ALA A 364 17.06 -18.76 11.16
C ALA A 364 16.78 -18.49 12.65
N VAL A 365 15.86 -19.22 13.27
CA VAL A 365 15.44 -19.01 14.67
C VAL A 365 15.68 -20.25 15.55
N ASP A 366 16.29 -21.31 15.00
CA ASP A 366 16.60 -22.56 15.71
C ASP A 366 17.68 -22.36 16.78
N ASN A 367 17.71 -23.28 17.74
CA ASN A 367 18.74 -23.36 18.75
C ASN A 367 20.12 -23.55 18.11
N GLY A 368 21.09 -22.71 18.48
CA GLY A 368 22.43 -22.70 17.92
C GLY A 368 22.67 -21.70 16.80
N THR A 369 21.62 -21.01 16.33
CA THR A 369 21.76 -19.84 15.47
C THR A 369 22.08 -18.62 16.32
N GLU A 370 23.17 -17.95 15.99
CA GLU A 370 23.63 -16.76 16.73
C GLU A 370 22.65 -15.60 16.55
N TYR A 371 22.32 -14.87 17.61
CA TYR A 371 21.34 -13.78 17.59
C TYR A 371 21.69 -12.61 16.66
N ASP A 372 22.97 -12.42 16.37
CA ASP A 372 23.50 -11.42 15.43
C ASP A 372 23.91 -12.00 14.06
N ALA A 373 23.33 -13.15 13.69
CA ALA A 373 23.67 -13.90 12.49
C ALA A 373 25.16 -14.35 12.42
N GLY A 374 25.85 -14.45 13.57
CA GLY A 374 27.22 -14.92 13.68
C GLY A 374 28.26 -14.11 12.94
N GLY A 375 28.03 -12.81 12.75
CA GLY A 375 28.95 -11.91 12.05
C GLY A 375 28.87 -11.98 10.52
N ASN A 376 27.82 -12.59 9.96
CA ASN A 376 27.52 -12.55 8.52
C ASN A 376 26.66 -11.33 8.22
N ILE A 377 26.89 -10.65 7.09
CA ILE A 377 26.13 -9.47 6.63
C ILE A 377 25.60 -9.71 5.23
N ASN A 378 24.37 -9.31 4.99
CA ASN A 378 23.73 -9.37 3.68
C ASN A 378 23.17 -8.01 3.27
N TYR A 379 23.52 -7.56 2.06
CA TYR A 379 22.88 -6.46 1.34
C TYR A 379 22.07 -7.04 0.20
N CYS A 380 20.74 -6.91 0.30
CA CYS A 380 19.80 -7.52 -0.66
C CYS A 380 19.40 -6.54 -1.79
N PHE A 381 20.28 -5.61 -2.15
CA PHE A 381 19.95 -4.49 -3.02
C PHE A 381 20.02 -4.89 -4.50
N SER A 382 18.84 -5.08 -5.10
CA SER A 382 18.67 -5.31 -6.54
C SER A 382 18.54 -4.01 -7.34
N SER A 383 18.36 -2.89 -6.64
CA SER A 383 18.19 -1.53 -7.19
C SER A 383 18.63 -0.52 -6.13
N GLY A 384 18.56 0.77 -6.45
CA GLY A 384 18.82 1.82 -5.49
C GLY A 384 17.97 1.68 -4.22
N GLU A 385 18.57 2.08 -3.09
CA GLU A 385 17.92 2.06 -1.77
C GLU A 385 18.12 3.40 -1.07
N PHE A 386 17.11 4.27 -1.22
CA PHE A 386 17.20 5.65 -0.73
C PHE A 386 17.35 5.74 0.79
N GLN A 387 16.78 4.78 1.55
CA GLN A 387 16.97 4.69 3.00
C GLN A 387 18.45 4.53 3.38
N ALA A 388 19.21 3.86 2.54
CA ALA A 388 20.64 3.68 2.71
C ALA A 388 21.50 4.74 1.95
N GLY A 389 20.86 5.69 1.27
CA GLY A 389 21.53 6.72 0.46
C GLY A 389 22.19 6.17 -0.82
N LEU A 390 21.63 5.13 -1.43
CA LEU A 390 22.16 4.44 -2.60
C LEU A 390 21.26 4.67 -3.83
N GLU A 391 21.82 5.13 -4.94
CA GLU A 391 21.13 5.29 -6.23
C GLU A 391 21.05 3.99 -7.01
N GLU A 392 22.01 3.08 -6.81
CA GLU A 392 22.05 1.74 -7.36
C GLU A 392 22.25 0.71 -6.23
N GLY A 393 22.13 -0.58 -6.55
CA GLY A 393 22.36 -1.66 -5.59
C GLY A 393 23.10 -2.84 -6.20
N ARG A 394 23.71 -3.64 -5.34
CA ARG A 394 24.32 -4.94 -5.68
C ARG A 394 23.93 -5.96 -4.61
N PHE A 395 23.88 -7.23 -4.99
CA PHE A 395 23.71 -8.30 -4.01
C PHE A 395 25.07 -8.65 -3.40
N VAL A 396 25.24 -8.36 -2.12
CA VAL A 396 26.52 -8.61 -1.44
C VAL A 396 26.31 -9.40 -0.15
N PHE A 397 26.89 -10.59 -0.10
CA PHE A 397 27.01 -11.35 1.14
C PHE A 397 28.48 -11.31 1.62
N ALA A 398 28.69 -10.69 2.77
CA ALA A 398 30.02 -10.46 3.33
C ALA A 398 30.18 -11.12 4.71
N ARG A 399 31.40 -11.61 5.00
CA ARG A 399 31.72 -12.17 6.30
C ARG A 399 33.21 -12.01 6.63
N SER A 400 33.52 -11.83 7.90
CA SER A 400 34.91 -11.86 8.37
C SER A 400 35.42 -13.30 8.53
N PRO A 401 36.75 -13.52 8.62
CA PRO A 401 37.30 -14.85 8.89
C PRO A 401 36.82 -15.48 10.20
N GLN A 402 36.35 -14.67 11.17
CA GLN A 402 35.85 -15.12 12.48
C GLN A 402 34.32 -15.40 12.44
N ALA A 403 33.62 -15.03 11.37
CA ALA A 403 32.18 -15.24 11.26
C ALA A 403 31.83 -16.74 11.26
N LYS A 404 30.77 -17.08 11.97
CA LYS A 404 30.26 -18.44 12.03
C LYS A 404 29.27 -18.67 10.89
N LEU A 405 29.68 -19.38 9.87
CA LEU A 405 28.81 -19.77 8.77
C LEU A 405 28.09 -21.08 9.07
N SER A 406 26.80 -21.01 9.28
CA SER A 406 25.86 -22.13 9.35
C SER A 406 24.59 -21.79 8.56
N LEU A 407 23.77 -22.79 8.24
CA LEU A 407 22.49 -22.54 7.54
C LEU A 407 21.63 -21.54 8.32
N GLY A 408 21.51 -21.68 9.64
CA GLY A 408 20.73 -20.77 10.47
C GLY A 408 21.29 -19.34 10.47
N ASN A 409 22.61 -19.17 10.66
CA ASN A 409 23.24 -17.86 10.62
C ASN A 409 23.14 -17.21 9.24
N PHE A 410 23.28 -17.99 8.16
CA PHE A 410 23.08 -17.52 6.79
C PHE A 410 21.66 -17.03 6.58
N MET A 411 20.65 -17.83 6.91
CA MET A 411 19.24 -17.46 6.74
C MET A 411 18.82 -16.28 7.63
N ARG A 412 19.36 -16.20 8.85
CA ARG A 412 19.14 -15.04 9.71
C ARG A 412 19.76 -13.77 9.12
N ALA A 413 20.95 -13.85 8.54
CA ALA A 413 21.58 -12.71 7.84
C ALA A 413 20.74 -12.25 6.64
N GLN A 414 20.19 -13.19 5.85
CA GLN A 414 19.29 -12.87 4.73
C GLN A 414 18.05 -12.12 5.21
N LEU A 415 17.38 -12.63 6.24
CA LEU A 415 16.17 -12.00 6.80
C LEU A 415 16.48 -10.64 7.45
N TYR A 416 17.52 -10.56 8.28
CA TYR A 416 17.91 -9.31 8.93
C TYR A 416 18.34 -8.24 7.92
N GLY A 417 19.13 -8.61 6.91
CA GLY A 417 19.55 -7.71 5.84
C GLY A 417 18.37 -7.09 5.08
N ALA A 418 17.33 -7.91 4.84
CA ALA A 418 16.10 -7.44 4.20
C ALA A 418 15.33 -6.43 5.07
N PHE A 419 15.29 -6.60 6.40
CA PHE A 419 14.61 -5.67 7.32
C PHE A 419 15.44 -4.41 7.63
N CYS A 420 16.78 -4.40 7.44
CA CYS A 420 17.60 -3.26 7.81
C CYS A 420 17.18 -1.94 7.15
N PRO A 421 16.90 -1.85 5.84
CA PRO A 421 16.56 -0.58 5.21
C PRO A 421 15.30 0.06 5.80
N VAL A 422 14.20 -0.69 5.94
CA VAL A 422 12.97 -0.16 6.52
C VAL A 422 13.15 0.22 8.00
N THR A 423 14.09 -0.44 8.70
CA THR A 423 14.41 -0.13 10.10
C THR A 423 15.11 1.24 10.25
N ILE A 424 15.74 1.77 9.19
CA ILE A 424 16.33 3.12 9.23
C ILE A 424 15.22 4.14 9.51
N GLY A 425 14.16 4.18 8.73
CA GLY A 425 13.04 5.09 8.96
C GLY A 425 12.26 4.77 10.25
N MET A 426 12.12 3.50 10.61
CA MET A 426 11.49 3.12 11.90
C MET A 426 12.31 3.59 13.10
N ASN A 427 13.64 3.65 13.01
CA ASN A 427 14.49 4.23 14.04
C ASN A 427 14.31 5.74 14.16
N VAL A 428 14.04 6.45 13.05
CA VAL A 428 13.68 7.87 13.11
C VAL A 428 12.41 8.04 13.96
N LEU A 429 11.37 7.26 13.71
CA LEU A 429 10.13 7.31 14.50
C LEU A 429 10.37 7.01 15.98
N THR A 430 11.06 5.90 16.28
CA THR A 430 11.13 5.39 17.66
C THR A 430 12.25 6.05 18.49
N LYS A 431 13.39 6.40 17.86
CA LYS A 431 14.57 6.92 18.59
C LYS A 431 14.70 8.44 18.54
N GLU A 432 14.32 9.09 17.41
CA GLU A 432 14.42 10.54 17.28
C GLU A 432 13.10 11.22 17.68
N GLU A 433 11.98 10.75 17.15
CA GLU A 433 10.66 11.32 17.40
C GLU A 433 9.96 10.71 18.62
N HIS A 434 10.53 9.67 19.22
CA HIS A 434 10.01 8.98 20.41
C HIS A 434 8.56 8.49 20.27
N VAL A 435 8.18 8.09 19.04
CA VAL A 435 6.84 7.56 18.76
C VAL A 435 6.69 6.20 19.44
N GLU A 436 5.69 6.11 20.30
CA GLU A 436 5.31 4.84 20.92
C GLU A 436 4.46 4.01 19.97
N ILE A 437 4.89 2.77 19.70
CA ILE A 437 4.20 1.82 18.83
C ILE A 437 3.72 0.66 19.69
N ASP A 438 2.40 0.50 19.77
CA ASP A 438 1.76 -0.55 20.59
C ASP A 438 1.88 -1.91 19.92
N SER A 439 1.67 -1.98 18.60
CA SER A 439 1.81 -3.20 17.79
C SER A 439 1.85 -2.90 16.29
N LEU A 440 2.44 -3.83 15.52
CA LEU A 440 2.40 -3.83 14.06
C LEU A 440 1.71 -5.11 13.57
N LEU A 441 0.94 -5.02 12.46
CA LEU A 441 0.39 -6.17 11.78
C LEU A 441 1.20 -6.48 10.53
N GLY A 442 1.79 -7.68 10.49
CA GLY A 442 2.56 -8.17 9.35
C GLY A 442 1.68 -8.87 8.32
N HIS A 443 1.85 -8.53 7.05
CA HIS A 443 1.22 -9.22 5.94
C HIS A 443 2.15 -9.30 4.71
N GLY A 444 1.79 -10.17 3.76
CA GLY A 444 2.62 -10.52 2.62
C GLY A 444 3.25 -11.90 2.73
N GLY A 445 3.86 -12.38 1.64
CA GLY A 445 4.30 -13.78 1.51
C GLY A 445 5.28 -14.25 2.59
N ILE A 446 6.13 -13.35 3.09
CA ILE A 446 7.08 -13.70 4.16
C ILE A 446 6.39 -14.10 5.46
N PHE A 447 5.23 -13.50 5.78
CA PHE A 447 4.47 -13.79 6.98
C PHE A 447 3.62 -15.07 6.87
N ALA A 448 3.66 -15.78 5.74
CA ALA A 448 3.01 -17.09 5.58
C ALA A 448 3.68 -18.19 6.41
N THR A 449 4.97 -18.03 6.81
CA THR A 449 5.64 -18.95 7.74
C THR A 449 5.31 -18.52 9.17
N PRO A 450 4.50 -19.30 9.92
CA PRO A 450 4.06 -18.92 11.25
C PRO A 450 5.22 -18.63 12.21
N GLU A 451 5.06 -17.58 13.01
CA GLU A 451 5.94 -17.15 14.10
C GLU A 451 7.34 -16.67 13.69
N VAL A 452 7.99 -17.25 12.68
CA VAL A 452 9.39 -16.92 12.33
C VAL A 452 9.50 -15.48 11.86
N SER A 453 8.76 -15.11 10.81
CA SER A 453 8.84 -13.75 10.25
C SER A 453 8.35 -12.70 11.24
N GLN A 454 7.36 -13.04 12.06
CA GLN A 454 6.91 -12.18 13.15
C GLN A 454 8.04 -11.99 14.19
N ARG A 455 8.77 -13.05 14.56
CA ARG A 455 9.90 -12.99 15.49
C ARG A 455 11.03 -12.13 14.94
N ILE A 456 11.36 -12.27 13.65
CA ILE A 456 12.37 -11.45 12.98
C ILE A 456 11.94 -9.98 12.92
N ALA A 457 10.70 -9.71 12.50
CA ALA A 457 10.16 -8.34 12.44
C ALA A 457 10.05 -7.71 13.83
N SER A 458 9.61 -8.46 14.85
CA SER A 458 9.53 -7.95 16.22
C SER A 458 10.92 -7.65 16.81
N ALA A 459 11.94 -8.41 16.42
CA ALA A 459 13.32 -8.11 16.79
C ALA A 459 13.82 -6.82 16.09
N ALA A 460 13.50 -6.65 14.80
CA ALA A 460 13.92 -5.50 14.00
C ALA A 460 13.31 -4.19 14.50
N PHE A 461 12.02 -4.21 14.83
CA PHE A 461 11.28 -3.00 15.22
C PHE A 461 11.19 -2.79 16.74
N GLY A 462 11.50 -3.81 17.55
CA GLY A 462 11.40 -3.75 19.01
C GLY A 462 9.96 -3.73 19.54
N VAL A 463 8.96 -4.09 18.71
CA VAL A 463 7.53 -4.03 19.05
C VAL A 463 6.82 -5.36 18.76
N PRO A 464 5.64 -5.62 19.36
CA PRO A 464 4.84 -6.80 19.05
C PRO A 464 4.41 -6.82 17.58
N VAL A 465 4.50 -7.99 16.94
CA VAL A 465 4.06 -8.20 15.56
C VAL A 465 2.95 -9.25 15.51
N THR A 466 1.81 -8.86 14.98
CA THR A 466 0.59 -9.67 14.85
C THR A 466 0.41 -10.12 13.40
N THR A 467 -0.17 -11.28 13.16
CA THR A 467 -0.68 -11.72 11.85
C THR A 467 -2.14 -12.14 11.98
N MET A 468 -2.90 -11.97 10.90
CA MET A 468 -4.30 -12.36 10.81
C MET A 468 -4.56 -13.12 9.50
N PRO A 469 -5.47 -14.11 9.48
CA PRO A 469 -5.86 -14.79 8.23
C PRO A 469 -6.44 -13.85 7.17
N THR A 470 -7.20 -12.83 7.58
CA THR A 470 -7.83 -11.84 6.72
C THR A 470 -6.85 -10.85 6.06
N ALA A 471 -5.60 -10.82 6.50
CA ALA A 471 -4.58 -9.94 5.91
C ALA A 471 -4.24 -10.28 4.44
N SER A 472 -4.67 -11.44 3.94
CA SER A 472 -4.55 -11.86 2.54
C SER A 472 -5.66 -11.32 1.63
N GLU A 473 -6.78 -10.84 2.19
CA GLU A 473 -7.95 -10.37 1.41
C GLU A 473 -7.62 -9.10 0.59
N GLY A 474 -6.71 -8.28 1.08
CA GLY A 474 -6.16 -7.15 0.34
C GLY A 474 -7.04 -5.90 0.28
N GLY A 475 -6.60 -4.93 -0.52
CA GLY A 475 -7.21 -3.59 -0.56
C GLY A 475 -8.62 -3.56 -1.14
N SER A 476 -8.98 -4.45 -2.07
CA SER A 476 -10.36 -4.52 -2.59
C SER A 476 -11.38 -4.89 -1.51
N TRP A 477 -11.02 -5.82 -0.60
CA TRP A 477 -11.84 -6.12 0.57
C TRP A 477 -11.88 -4.94 1.55
N GLY A 478 -10.73 -4.32 1.85
CA GLY A 478 -10.68 -3.11 2.68
C GLY A 478 -11.55 -1.99 2.13
N MET A 479 -11.58 -1.80 0.80
CA MET A 479 -12.46 -0.82 0.16
C MET A 479 -13.95 -1.21 0.24
N ALA A 480 -14.28 -2.50 0.15
CA ALA A 480 -15.65 -2.99 0.37
C ALA A 480 -16.10 -2.79 1.83
N ILE A 481 -15.19 -2.94 2.81
CA ILE A 481 -15.45 -2.61 4.22
C ILE A 481 -15.77 -1.11 4.36
N LEU A 482 -14.96 -0.21 3.77
CA LEU A 482 -15.26 1.22 3.77
C LEU A 482 -16.61 1.51 3.09
N ALA A 483 -16.94 0.83 1.99
CA ALA A 483 -18.23 0.95 1.34
C ALA A 483 -19.39 0.54 2.26
N SER A 484 -19.19 -0.44 3.14
CA SER A 484 -20.20 -0.87 4.12
C SER A 484 -20.37 0.12 5.26
N TYR A 485 -19.31 0.86 5.61
CA TYR A 485 -19.31 1.84 6.70
C TYR A 485 -20.25 3.02 6.45
N ILE A 486 -20.60 3.35 5.19
CA ILE A 486 -21.56 4.42 4.86
C ILE A 486 -22.93 4.25 5.55
N ARG A 487 -23.30 3.03 5.91
CA ARG A 487 -24.55 2.72 6.63
C ARG A 487 -24.40 2.78 8.15
N ARG A 488 -23.20 2.98 8.67
CA ARG A 488 -22.93 3.03 10.11
C ARG A 488 -22.96 4.47 10.59
N LYS A 489 -23.98 4.81 11.38
CA LYS A 489 -24.13 6.14 12.00
C LYS A 489 -23.72 6.06 13.46
N ASN A 490 -23.09 7.13 13.97
CA ASN A 490 -22.74 7.29 15.38
C ASN A 490 -21.73 6.25 15.93
N ILE A 491 -20.89 5.69 15.08
CA ILE A 491 -19.76 4.85 15.46
C ILE A 491 -18.51 5.33 14.67
N THR A 492 -17.36 5.38 15.32
CA THR A 492 -16.11 5.72 14.63
C THR A 492 -15.69 4.59 13.69
N LEU A 493 -14.88 4.89 12.68
CA LEU A 493 -14.34 3.85 11.79
C LEU A 493 -13.53 2.82 12.58
N ILE A 494 -12.72 3.27 13.55
CA ILE A 494 -11.91 2.39 14.40
C ILE A 494 -12.81 1.45 15.20
N ASP A 495 -13.84 1.97 15.87
CA ASP A 495 -14.77 1.13 16.65
C ASP A 495 -15.57 0.18 15.76
N PHE A 496 -15.98 0.62 14.57
CA PHE A 496 -16.64 -0.24 13.58
C PHE A 496 -15.75 -1.41 13.18
N LEU A 497 -14.47 -1.15 12.86
CA LEU A 497 -13.53 -2.21 12.52
C LEU A 497 -13.33 -3.16 13.70
N GLN A 498 -13.03 -2.64 14.89
CA GLN A 498 -12.71 -3.47 16.06
C GLN A 498 -13.89 -4.30 16.55
N ASN A 499 -15.09 -3.72 16.59
CA ASN A 499 -16.23 -4.32 17.27
C ASN A 499 -17.20 -5.06 16.33
N GLU A 500 -17.18 -4.77 15.01
CA GLU A 500 -18.05 -5.44 14.05
C GLU A 500 -17.26 -6.29 13.06
N VAL A 501 -16.27 -5.71 12.35
CA VAL A 501 -15.58 -6.41 11.26
C VAL A 501 -14.60 -7.47 11.79
N PHE A 502 -13.78 -7.10 12.77
CA PHE A 502 -12.71 -7.94 13.31
C PHE A 502 -13.02 -8.55 14.69
N ALA A 503 -14.23 -8.38 15.21
CA ALA A 503 -14.62 -8.85 16.55
C ALA A 503 -14.36 -10.36 16.79
N HIS A 504 -14.39 -11.17 15.73
CA HIS A 504 -14.23 -12.63 15.81
C HIS A 504 -13.04 -13.16 14.99
N VAL A 505 -12.15 -12.27 14.54
CA VAL A 505 -10.96 -12.68 13.78
C VAL A 505 -9.86 -13.10 14.73
N ASN A 506 -9.41 -14.35 14.61
CA ASN A 506 -8.28 -14.85 15.37
C ASN A 506 -6.98 -14.20 14.87
N SER A 507 -6.16 -13.75 15.80
CA SER A 507 -4.83 -13.20 15.49
C SER A 507 -3.76 -13.91 16.31
N VAL A 508 -2.54 -13.95 15.77
CA VAL A 508 -1.36 -14.47 16.47
C VAL A 508 -0.37 -13.34 16.65
N THR A 509 0.03 -13.07 17.89
CA THR A 509 0.98 -12.00 18.22
C THR A 509 2.28 -12.60 18.77
N VAL A 510 3.40 -12.18 18.23
CA VAL A 510 4.74 -12.48 18.71
C VAL A 510 5.34 -11.23 19.34
N PHE A 511 5.74 -11.35 20.61
CA PHE A 511 6.36 -10.25 21.35
C PHE A 511 7.88 -10.25 21.12
N PRO A 512 8.54 -9.07 21.16
CA PRO A 512 9.97 -8.97 21.02
C PRO A 512 10.67 -9.67 22.18
N ARG A 513 11.64 -10.54 21.87
CA ARG A 513 12.50 -11.20 22.85
C ARG A 513 13.79 -10.42 23.01
N LYS A 514 14.21 -10.16 24.22
CA LYS A 514 15.39 -9.36 24.53
C LYS A 514 16.63 -9.76 23.72
N ASP A 515 16.94 -11.05 23.70
CA ASP A 515 18.13 -11.56 23.01
C ASP A 515 18.07 -11.35 21.49
N ASP A 516 16.87 -11.51 20.88
CA ASP A 516 16.65 -11.27 19.45
C ASP A 516 16.77 -9.77 19.12
N VAL A 517 16.20 -8.88 19.96
CA VAL A 517 16.28 -7.42 19.78
C VAL A 517 17.74 -6.95 19.89
N GLU A 518 18.46 -7.36 20.94
CA GLU A 518 19.88 -7.03 21.11
C GLU A 518 20.74 -7.61 19.98
N GLY A 519 20.41 -8.82 19.50
CA GLY A 519 21.07 -9.47 18.38
C GLY A 519 20.86 -8.71 17.09
N PHE A 520 19.62 -8.32 16.80
CA PHE A 520 19.30 -7.49 15.62
C PHE A 520 19.99 -6.13 15.71
N GLN A 521 20.00 -5.48 16.87
CA GLN A 521 20.68 -4.20 17.04
C GLN A 521 22.17 -4.30 16.72
N ARG A 522 22.87 -5.34 17.20
CA ARG A 522 24.30 -5.57 16.85
C ARG A 522 24.49 -5.81 15.35
N TYR A 523 23.58 -6.59 14.74
CA TYR A 523 23.59 -6.82 13.29
C TYR A 523 23.39 -5.51 12.52
N PHE A 524 22.39 -4.71 12.90
CA PHE A 524 22.07 -3.43 12.26
C PHE A 524 23.23 -2.43 12.35
N GLU A 525 23.88 -2.31 13.52
CA GLU A 525 25.05 -1.47 13.71
C GLU A 525 26.21 -1.92 12.79
N GLN A 526 26.43 -3.22 12.65
CA GLN A 526 27.43 -3.76 11.75
C GLN A 526 27.02 -3.52 10.28
N PHE A 527 25.77 -3.73 9.93
CA PHE A 527 25.22 -3.45 8.58
C PHE A 527 25.49 -1.98 8.19
N MET A 528 25.11 -1.02 9.03
CA MET A 528 25.33 0.40 8.77
C MET A 528 26.82 0.74 8.68
N ARG A 529 27.66 0.21 9.57
CA ARG A 529 29.10 0.44 9.56
C ARG A 529 29.78 -0.14 8.32
N SER A 530 29.27 -1.24 7.78
CA SER A 530 29.86 -1.94 6.63
C SER A 530 29.26 -1.49 5.29
N LEU A 531 28.34 -0.52 5.27
CA LEU A 531 27.72 0.01 4.05
C LEU A 531 28.73 0.49 2.97
N PRO A 532 29.94 0.98 3.32
CA PRO A 532 30.99 1.26 2.32
C PRO A 532 31.37 0.05 1.43
N ILE A 533 31.09 -1.19 1.85
CA ILE A 533 31.29 -2.38 0.99
C ILE A 533 30.32 -2.33 -0.19
N GLU A 534 29.07 -1.94 0.05
CA GLU A 534 28.07 -1.80 -1.00
C GLU A 534 28.43 -0.66 -1.97
N HIS A 535 28.89 0.49 -1.48
CA HIS A 535 29.40 1.56 -2.32
C HIS A 535 30.58 1.09 -3.21
N ALA A 536 31.49 0.29 -2.64
CA ALA A 536 32.60 -0.27 -3.42
C ALA A 536 32.09 -1.29 -4.45
N ALA A 537 31.11 -2.10 -4.12
CA ALA A 537 30.51 -3.04 -5.06
C ALA A 537 29.82 -2.32 -6.23
N ILE A 538 29.03 -1.27 -5.95
CA ILE A 538 28.40 -0.42 -6.98
C ILE A 538 29.46 0.19 -7.91
N ALA A 539 30.56 0.68 -7.36
CA ALA A 539 31.62 1.33 -8.14
C ALA A 539 32.45 0.36 -9.02
N THR A 540 32.46 -0.95 -8.70
CA THR A 540 33.39 -1.91 -9.32
C THR A 540 32.71 -3.10 -10.00
N MET A 541 31.50 -3.44 -9.64
CA MET A 541 30.71 -4.54 -10.26
C MET A 541 29.76 -3.97 -11.31
N PRO A 542 29.60 -4.69 -12.46
CA PRO A 542 28.68 -4.26 -13.52
C PRO A 542 27.22 -4.26 -13.06
#